data_41923f0715ac69ce0bf3efe0d8ae9c8b
#
_entry.id   41923f0715ac69ce0bf3efe0d8ae9c8b
#
_cell.length_a   1.000
_cell.length_b   1.000
_cell.length_c   1.000
_cell.angle_alpha   90.00
_cell.angle_beta   90.00
_cell.angle_gamma   90.00
#
_symmetry.space_group_name_H-M   'P 1'
#
loop_
_entity.id
_entity.type
_entity.pdbx_description
1 polymer ?
#
loop_
_entity_poly.entity_id
_entity_poly.type
_entity_poly.pdbx_seq_one_letter_code
_entity_poly.pdbx_strand_id
1 'polypeptide(L)'
;MKIGEFARVCNVTKDTVRYYVNIGLLIPKMQGSQMSFEEREYADFNYIQKLKGMRFNIKEIRAFLYLRRMSNMIEPATIDECVKLLEDKKECLTGELKMLGNSIHLIEDEIENFNKRKNAAKNERTGVPVGTIPLLVCPNCRQHLHIENAEINYKYIYEGILSCPCGYHATIENGIVRTENIYEGSYDRPDLRRKLYHDIGK
;
A
#
# COMPACT_ATOMS: atom_id res chain seq x y z
N MET A 1 15.43 -40.14 -5.75
CA MET A 1 15.40 -39.47 -4.41
C MET A 1 14.01 -39.58 -3.78
N LYS A 2 13.96 -39.73 -2.43
CA LYS A 2 12.69 -39.62 -1.69
C LYS A 2 12.25 -38.17 -1.54
N ILE A 3 10.98 -37.93 -1.27
CA ILE A 3 10.39 -36.58 -1.16
C ILE A 3 11.16 -35.66 -0.17
N GLY A 4 11.68 -36.19 0.93
CA GLY A 4 12.43 -35.38 1.90
C GLY A 4 13.79 -34.92 1.39
N GLU A 5 14.46 -35.73 0.59
CA GLU A 5 15.72 -35.43 -0.04
C GLU A 5 15.52 -34.44 -1.20
N PHE A 6 14.51 -34.69 -2.02
CA PHE A 6 14.11 -33.80 -3.11
C PHE A 6 13.76 -32.41 -2.59
N ALA A 7 12.97 -32.31 -1.53
CA ALA A 7 12.61 -31.04 -0.92
C ALA A 7 13.85 -30.27 -0.42
N ARG A 8 14.84 -30.98 0.16
CA ARG A 8 16.09 -30.37 0.61
C ARG A 8 16.92 -29.85 -0.56
N VAL A 9 17.07 -30.66 -1.62
CA VAL A 9 17.83 -30.29 -2.82
C VAL A 9 17.20 -29.08 -3.52
N CYS A 10 15.85 -29.03 -3.56
CA CYS A 10 15.10 -27.91 -4.13
C CYS A 10 14.94 -26.71 -3.19
N ASN A 11 15.44 -26.78 -1.96
CA ASN A 11 15.32 -25.75 -0.92
C ASN A 11 13.86 -25.33 -0.66
N VAL A 12 12.96 -26.30 -0.54
CA VAL A 12 11.54 -26.11 -0.24
C VAL A 12 11.03 -27.07 0.81
N THR A 13 9.83 -26.86 1.32
CA THR A 13 9.19 -27.81 2.25
C THR A 13 8.65 -29.05 1.54
N LYS A 14 8.51 -30.16 2.27
CA LYS A 14 7.85 -31.36 1.75
C LYS A 14 6.42 -31.08 1.30
N ASP A 15 5.73 -30.16 1.96
CA ASP A 15 4.36 -29.80 1.64
C ASP A 15 4.27 -29.00 0.34
N THR A 16 5.25 -28.16 0.03
CA THR A 16 5.39 -27.53 -1.28
C THR A 16 5.54 -28.58 -2.39
N VAL A 17 6.38 -29.60 -2.16
CA VAL A 17 6.56 -30.67 -3.14
C VAL A 17 5.26 -31.48 -3.33
N ARG A 18 4.59 -31.83 -2.23
CA ARG A 18 3.28 -32.51 -2.29
C ARG A 18 2.24 -31.70 -3.04
N TYR A 19 2.19 -30.39 -2.76
CA TYR A 19 1.32 -29.49 -3.46
C TYR A 19 1.57 -29.51 -4.98
N TYR A 20 2.83 -29.42 -5.42
CA TYR A 20 3.17 -29.46 -6.84
C TYR A 20 2.83 -30.81 -7.49
N VAL A 21 2.97 -31.91 -6.76
CA VAL A 21 2.50 -33.24 -7.24
C VAL A 21 0.99 -33.27 -7.35
N ASN A 22 0.27 -32.81 -6.33
CA ASN A 22 -1.21 -32.82 -6.31
C ASN A 22 -1.83 -31.98 -7.44
N ILE A 23 -1.20 -30.87 -7.80
CA ILE A 23 -1.68 -30.03 -8.91
C ILE A 23 -1.10 -30.44 -10.26
N GLY A 24 -0.31 -31.53 -10.34
CA GLY A 24 0.23 -32.08 -11.58
C GLY A 24 1.41 -31.30 -12.19
N LEU A 25 2.04 -30.43 -11.44
CA LEU A 25 3.28 -29.74 -11.87
C LEU A 25 4.50 -30.66 -11.78
N LEU A 26 4.55 -31.57 -10.83
CA LEU A 26 5.57 -32.62 -10.71
C LEU A 26 4.88 -33.99 -10.85
N ILE A 27 5.52 -34.90 -11.59
CA ILE A 27 4.98 -36.24 -11.86
C ILE A 27 6.04 -37.28 -11.46
N PRO A 28 6.21 -37.55 -10.13
CA PRO A 28 7.19 -38.51 -9.66
C PRO A 28 6.77 -39.94 -10.02
N LYS A 29 7.74 -40.83 -10.17
CA LYS A 29 7.48 -42.27 -10.27
C LYS A 29 7.03 -42.80 -8.94
N MET A 30 6.07 -43.74 -8.98
CA MET A 30 5.63 -44.48 -7.79
C MET A 30 6.43 -45.79 -7.67
N GLN A 31 7.08 -45.97 -6.52
CA GLN A 31 7.75 -47.22 -6.12
C GLN A 31 6.99 -47.80 -4.92
N GLY A 32 6.03 -48.66 -5.18
CA GLY A 32 5.05 -49.10 -4.17
C GLY A 32 4.19 -47.92 -3.70
N SER A 33 4.23 -47.62 -2.39
CA SER A 33 3.53 -46.48 -1.78
C SER A 33 4.39 -45.20 -1.69
N GLN A 34 5.63 -45.24 -2.17
CA GLN A 34 6.56 -44.11 -2.03
C GLN A 34 6.77 -43.39 -3.37
N MET A 35 6.80 -42.06 -3.32
CA MET A 35 7.17 -41.21 -4.45
C MET A 35 8.70 -41.20 -4.63
N SER A 36 9.16 -41.46 -5.84
CA SER A 36 10.56 -41.38 -6.25
C SER A 36 10.74 -40.25 -7.26
N PHE A 37 11.63 -39.32 -6.95
CA PHE A 37 11.99 -38.17 -7.76
C PHE A 37 13.35 -38.41 -8.44
N GLU A 38 13.40 -38.17 -9.73
CA GLU A 38 14.59 -38.34 -10.56
C GLU A 38 15.07 -36.98 -11.08
N GLU A 39 16.07 -36.97 -11.94
CA GLU A 39 16.63 -35.77 -12.54
C GLU A 39 15.60 -34.97 -13.36
N ARG A 40 14.65 -35.67 -13.96
CA ARG A 40 13.57 -35.06 -14.73
C ARG A 40 12.68 -34.16 -13.85
N GLU A 41 12.26 -34.65 -12.68
CA GLU A 41 11.46 -33.87 -11.75
C GLU A 41 12.23 -32.68 -11.20
N TYR A 42 13.53 -32.81 -11.03
CA TYR A 42 14.40 -31.70 -10.65
C TYR A 42 14.51 -30.65 -11.75
N ALA A 43 14.68 -31.06 -13.00
CA ALA A 43 14.66 -30.14 -14.15
C ALA A 43 13.29 -29.44 -14.29
N ASP A 44 12.19 -30.17 -14.11
CA ASP A 44 10.85 -29.61 -14.11
C ASP A 44 10.65 -28.58 -12.96
N PHE A 45 11.14 -28.92 -11.75
CA PHE A 45 11.07 -28.00 -10.62
C PHE A 45 11.82 -26.69 -10.90
N ASN A 46 13.02 -26.76 -11.38
CA ASN A 46 13.82 -25.56 -11.75
C ASN A 46 13.11 -24.73 -12.81
N TYR A 47 12.47 -25.40 -13.76
CA TYR A 47 11.72 -24.71 -14.81
C TYR A 47 10.45 -24.04 -14.26
N ILE A 48 9.75 -24.69 -13.33
CA ILE A 48 8.64 -24.09 -12.59
C ILE A 48 9.09 -22.80 -11.88
N GLN A 49 10.23 -22.83 -11.18
CA GLN A 49 10.76 -21.64 -10.51
C GLN A 49 11.09 -20.52 -11.49
N LYS A 50 11.68 -20.87 -12.64
CA LYS A 50 11.97 -19.91 -13.72
C LYS A 50 10.68 -19.25 -14.23
N LEU A 51 9.64 -20.01 -14.53
CA LEU A 51 8.34 -19.49 -14.99
C LEU A 51 7.65 -18.64 -13.90
N LYS A 52 7.73 -19.04 -12.63
CA LYS A 52 7.25 -18.21 -11.52
C LYS A 52 7.97 -16.88 -11.42
N GLY A 53 9.29 -16.86 -11.61
CA GLY A 53 10.08 -15.64 -11.69
C GLY A 53 9.65 -14.72 -12.86
N MET A 54 9.11 -15.29 -13.92
CA MET A 54 8.53 -14.56 -15.07
C MET A 54 7.04 -14.21 -14.82
N ARG A 55 6.53 -14.35 -13.58
CA ARG A 55 5.14 -14.05 -13.18
C ARG A 55 4.07 -14.89 -13.91
N PHE A 56 4.41 -16.09 -14.36
CA PHE A 56 3.41 -17.06 -14.82
C PHE A 56 2.58 -17.57 -13.65
N ASN A 57 1.27 -17.66 -13.82
CA ASN A 57 0.40 -18.28 -12.84
C ASN A 57 0.44 -19.82 -12.97
N ILE A 58 -0.15 -20.53 -12.00
CA ILE A 58 -0.11 -21.99 -11.94
C ILE A 58 -0.76 -22.65 -13.18
N LYS A 59 -1.80 -22.06 -13.74
CA LYS A 59 -2.47 -22.59 -14.95
C LYS A 59 -1.57 -22.46 -16.17
N GLU A 60 -0.94 -21.31 -16.34
CA GLU A 60 0.02 -21.05 -17.41
C GLU A 60 1.24 -21.96 -17.32
N ILE A 61 1.79 -22.14 -16.09
CA ILE A 61 2.92 -23.05 -15.86
C ILE A 61 2.55 -24.48 -16.22
N ARG A 62 1.35 -24.93 -15.87
CA ARG A 62 0.87 -26.27 -16.20
C ARG A 62 0.77 -26.47 -17.70
N ALA A 63 0.20 -25.51 -18.43
CA ALA A 63 0.10 -25.56 -19.89
C ALA A 63 1.48 -25.65 -20.53
N PHE A 64 2.42 -24.82 -20.08
CA PHE A 64 3.79 -24.80 -20.58
C PHE A 64 4.53 -26.13 -20.34
N LEU A 65 4.42 -26.71 -19.13
CA LEU A 65 5.02 -27.99 -18.81
C LEU A 65 4.38 -29.13 -19.60
N TYR A 66 3.09 -29.06 -19.88
CA TYR A 66 2.39 -30.05 -20.72
C TYR A 66 3.00 -30.05 -22.14
N LEU A 67 3.10 -28.90 -22.79
CA LEU A 67 3.71 -28.77 -24.12
C LEU A 67 5.15 -29.32 -24.12
N ARG A 68 5.95 -28.92 -23.13
CA ARG A 68 7.33 -29.38 -22.99
C ARG A 68 7.47 -30.89 -22.86
N ARG A 69 6.54 -31.56 -22.15
CA ARG A 69 6.58 -33.01 -21.91
C ARG A 69 6.09 -33.80 -23.12
N MET A 70 5.13 -33.28 -23.88
CA MET A 70 4.52 -33.98 -25.01
C MET A 70 5.46 -34.13 -26.20
N SER A 71 6.30 -33.14 -26.47
CA SER A 71 7.13 -33.11 -27.69
C SER A 71 8.62 -33.22 -27.45
N ASN A 72 9.09 -33.34 -26.20
CA ASN A 72 10.50 -33.22 -25.83
C ASN A 72 11.19 -31.97 -26.42
N MET A 73 10.42 -30.93 -26.82
CA MET A 73 10.90 -29.70 -27.44
C MET A 73 11.69 -29.93 -28.77
N ILE A 74 11.33 -30.94 -29.50
CA ILE A 74 11.98 -31.29 -30.80
C ILE A 74 11.10 -30.82 -31.97
N GLU A 75 9.78 -30.81 -31.76
CA GLU A 75 8.84 -30.46 -32.82
C GLU A 75 8.73 -28.92 -32.98
N PRO A 76 8.98 -28.37 -34.17
CA PRO A 76 8.95 -26.91 -34.39
C PRO A 76 7.63 -26.27 -33.98
N ALA A 77 6.49 -26.90 -34.29
CA ALA A 77 5.17 -26.37 -33.90
C ALA A 77 5.00 -26.20 -32.38
N THR A 78 5.53 -27.12 -31.57
CA THR A 78 5.49 -26.99 -30.11
C THR A 78 6.43 -25.91 -29.60
N ILE A 79 7.57 -25.72 -30.26
CA ILE A 79 8.48 -24.61 -29.93
C ILE A 79 7.78 -23.27 -30.20
N ASP A 80 7.11 -23.14 -31.34
CA ASP A 80 6.36 -21.94 -31.71
C ASP A 80 5.24 -21.63 -30.72
N GLU A 81 4.50 -22.64 -30.24
CA GLU A 81 3.51 -22.47 -29.19
C GLU A 81 4.13 -21.99 -27.87
N CYS A 82 5.28 -22.53 -27.48
CA CYS A 82 6.01 -22.06 -26.30
C CYS A 82 6.49 -20.63 -26.44
N VAL A 83 7.01 -20.26 -27.61
CA VAL A 83 7.42 -18.87 -27.92
C VAL A 83 6.22 -17.95 -27.82
N LYS A 84 5.09 -18.32 -28.41
CA LYS A 84 3.85 -17.53 -28.34
C LYS A 84 3.39 -17.29 -26.89
N LEU A 85 3.39 -18.32 -26.04
CA LEU A 85 3.05 -18.14 -24.61
C LEU A 85 3.98 -17.17 -23.89
N LEU A 86 5.27 -17.15 -24.24
CA LEU A 86 6.23 -16.22 -23.68
C LEU A 86 6.02 -14.80 -24.21
N GLU A 87 5.69 -14.65 -25.49
CA GLU A 87 5.38 -13.35 -26.11
C GLU A 87 4.10 -12.75 -25.53
N ASP A 88 3.04 -13.53 -25.42
CA ASP A 88 1.77 -13.11 -24.81
C ASP A 88 2.00 -12.64 -23.36
N LYS A 89 2.83 -13.36 -22.61
CA LYS A 89 3.19 -12.96 -21.24
C LYS A 89 3.99 -11.67 -21.20
N LYS A 90 4.95 -11.52 -22.10
CA LYS A 90 5.74 -10.29 -22.23
C LYS A 90 4.84 -9.09 -22.56
N GLU A 91 3.90 -9.25 -23.48
CA GLU A 91 2.95 -8.19 -23.85
C GLU A 91 2.06 -7.80 -22.65
N CYS A 92 1.52 -8.78 -21.94
CA CYS A 92 0.74 -8.56 -20.71
C CYS A 92 1.53 -7.75 -19.67
N LEU A 93 2.78 -8.16 -19.38
CA LEU A 93 3.64 -7.46 -18.42
C LEU A 93 4.04 -6.06 -18.89
N THR A 94 4.21 -5.86 -20.19
CA THR A 94 4.47 -4.52 -20.76
C THR A 94 3.26 -3.61 -20.59
N GLY A 95 2.05 -4.15 -20.77
CA GLY A 95 0.80 -3.43 -20.49
C GLY A 95 0.66 -3.03 -19.02
N GLU A 96 0.91 -3.98 -18.10
CA GLU A 96 0.92 -3.70 -16.66
C GLU A 96 1.93 -2.60 -16.29
N LEU A 97 3.14 -2.66 -16.85
CA LEU A 97 4.18 -1.65 -16.59
C LEU A 97 3.73 -0.25 -17.06
N LYS A 98 3.09 -0.16 -18.23
CA LYS A 98 2.54 1.10 -18.73
C LYS A 98 1.44 1.66 -17.83
N MET A 99 0.54 0.79 -17.37
CA MET A 99 -0.52 1.20 -16.42
C MET A 99 0.05 1.70 -15.09
N LEU A 100 1.06 1.00 -14.54
CA LEU A 100 1.75 1.42 -13.34
C LEU A 100 2.46 2.76 -13.53
N GLY A 101 3.12 2.97 -14.67
CA GLY A 101 3.72 4.25 -15.03
C GLY A 101 2.71 5.40 -15.02
N ASN A 102 1.56 5.21 -15.65
CA ASN A 102 0.48 6.20 -15.64
C ASN A 102 -0.02 6.50 -14.21
N SER A 103 -0.16 5.46 -13.38
CA SER A 103 -0.57 5.63 -11.98
C SER A 103 0.43 6.45 -11.17
N ILE A 104 1.73 6.23 -11.41
CA ILE A 104 2.80 7.00 -10.76
C ILE A 104 2.70 8.48 -11.15
N HIS A 105 2.51 8.79 -12.44
CA HIS A 105 2.33 10.17 -12.90
C HIS A 105 1.13 10.87 -12.25
N LEU A 106 -0.02 10.18 -12.13
CA LEU A 106 -1.18 10.74 -11.45
C LEU A 106 -0.90 11.07 -9.98
N ILE A 107 -0.14 10.21 -9.30
CA ILE A 107 0.27 10.45 -7.90
C ILE A 107 1.24 11.64 -7.82
N GLU A 108 2.21 11.74 -8.73
CA GLU A 108 3.16 12.85 -8.79
C GLU A 108 2.45 14.19 -9.03
N ASP A 109 1.49 14.24 -9.95
CA ASP A 109 0.66 15.42 -10.22
C ASP A 109 -0.12 15.85 -8.97
N GLU A 110 -0.70 14.90 -8.23
CA GLU A 110 -1.45 15.22 -7.01
C GLU A 110 -0.54 15.71 -5.89
N ILE A 111 0.64 15.12 -5.74
CA ILE A 111 1.68 15.61 -4.80
C ILE A 111 2.05 17.07 -5.14
N GLU A 112 2.25 17.37 -6.42
CA GLU A 112 2.56 18.74 -6.85
C GLU A 112 1.42 19.72 -6.53
N ASN A 113 0.17 19.31 -6.78
CA ASN A 113 -1.02 20.10 -6.45
C ASN A 113 -1.11 20.42 -4.94
N PHE A 114 -0.88 19.43 -4.07
CA PHE A 114 -0.85 19.67 -2.63
C PHE A 114 0.31 20.58 -2.20
N ASN A 115 1.48 20.44 -2.80
CA ASN A 115 2.63 21.32 -2.53
C ASN A 115 2.34 22.77 -2.96
N LYS A 116 1.69 23.00 -4.10
CA LYS A 116 1.25 24.32 -4.55
C LYS A 116 0.26 24.93 -3.54
N ARG A 117 -0.75 24.16 -3.10
CA ARG A 117 -1.71 24.61 -2.06
C ARG A 117 -1.02 24.94 -0.74
N LYS A 118 -0.08 24.09 -0.28
CA LYS A 118 0.70 24.31 0.93
C LYS A 118 1.53 25.61 0.85
N ASN A 119 2.13 25.89 -0.30
CA ASN A 119 2.91 27.09 -0.51
C ASN A 119 2.03 28.35 -0.62
N ALA A 120 0.86 28.25 -1.26
CA ALA A 120 -0.13 29.32 -1.27
C ALA A 120 -0.66 29.63 0.15
N ALA A 121 -1.02 28.58 0.91
CA ALA A 121 -1.48 28.73 2.29
C ALA A 121 -0.42 29.34 3.24
N LYS A 122 0.88 29.15 2.98
CA LYS A 122 1.95 29.83 3.73
C LYS A 122 1.99 31.34 3.48
N ASN A 123 1.52 31.79 2.33
CA ASN A 123 1.49 33.20 1.96
C ASN A 123 0.17 33.88 2.35
N GLU A 124 -0.89 33.13 2.60
CA GLU A 124 -2.16 33.63 3.11
C GLU A 124 -2.17 33.45 4.64
N ARG A 125 -2.06 34.58 5.37
CA ARG A 125 -2.31 34.57 6.82
C ARG A 125 -3.76 34.10 7.05
N THR A 126 -3.93 32.91 7.59
CA THR A 126 -5.24 32.42 8.02
C THR A 126 -5.61 33.13 9.32
N GLY A 127 -6.71 33.87 9.33
CA GLY A 127 -7.18 34.60 10.51
C GLY A 127 -8.46 33.99 11.08
N VAL A 128 -8.76 34.27 12.34
CA VAL A 128 -10.06 33.96 12.95
C VAL A 128 -11.10 34.96 12.40
N PRO A 129 -12.20 34.51 11.75
CA PRO A 129 -13.19 35.47 11.29
C PRO A 129 -13.81 36.26 12.46
N VAL A 130 -13.89 37.60 12.35
CA VAL A 130 -14.46 38.46 13.39
C VAL A 130 -15.89 38.00 13.78
N GLY A 131 -16.67 37.52 12.80
CA GLY A 131 -18.02 37.03 13.02
C GLY A 131 -18.14 35.76 13.87
N THR A 132 -17.02 35.07 14.16
CA THR A 132 -17.03 33.89 15.03
C THR A 132 -16.89 34.25 16.52
N ILE A 133 -16.40 35.45 16.84
CA ILE A 133 -16.20 35.89 18.25
C ILE A 133 -17.46 35.78 19.09
N PRO A 134 -18.64 36.25 18.60
CA PRO A 134 -19.90 36.13 19.37
C PRO A 134 -20.35 34.69 19.62
N LEU A 135 -19.82 33.72 18.86
CA LEU A 135 -20.11 32.29 19.03
C LEU A 135 -19.20 31.62 20.06
N LEU A 136 -18.11 32.27 20.44
CA LEU A 136 -17.14 31.73 21.41
C LEU A 136 -17.64 32.00 22.83
N VAL A 137 -17.75 30.91 23.58
CA VAL A 137 -18.16 30.97 25.00
C VAL A 137 -17.02 30.50 25.91
N CYS A 138 -16.94 31.09 27.06
CA CYS A 138 -15.98 30.72 28.09
C CYS A 138 -16.18 29.27 28.53
N PRO A 139 -15.15 28.40 28.55
CA PRO A 139 -15.29 27.03 29.02
C PRO A 139 -15.60 26.91 30.51
N ASN A 140 -15.25 27.93 31.32
CA ASN A 140 -15.45 27.90 32.76
C ASN A 140 -16.86 28.34 33.17
N CYS A 141 -17.38 29.45 32.62
CA CYS A 141 -18.65 30.03 33.06
C CYS A 141 -19.70 30.17 31.95
N ARG A 142 -19.38 29.78 30.71
CA ARG A 142 -20.24 29.81 29.52
C ARG A 142 -20.73 31.21 29.10
N GLN A 143 -20.15 32.29 29.64
CA GLN A 143 -20.39 33.63 29.16
C GLN A 143 -19.63 33.87 27.85
N HIS A 144 -20.08 34.84 27.05
CA HIS A 144 -19.36 35.21 25.81
C HIS A 144 -17.99 35.77 26.12
N LEU A 145 -17.04 35.44 25.25
CA LEU A 145 -15.69 35.97 25.33
C LEU A 145 -15.60 37.36 24.70
N HIS A 146 -14.82 38.22 25.30
CA HIS A 146 -14.47 39.56 24.78
C HIS A 146 -13.08 39.50 24.13
N ILE A 147 -12.92 40.27 23.08
CA ILE A 147 -11.61 40.37 22.41
C ILE A 147 -10.93 41.66 22.81
N GLU A 148 -9.64 41.59 23.16
CA GLU A 148 -8.79 42.67 23.53
C GLU A 148 -7.50 42.65 22.71
N ASN A 149 -6.90 43.84 22.45
CA ASN A 149 -5.62 44.02 21.76
C ASN A 149 -5.54 43.25 20.42
N ALA A 150 -6.63 43.29 19.64
CA ALA A 150 -6.73 42.53 18.41
C ALA A 150 -6.08 43.23 17.21
N GLU A 151 -5.21 42.50 16.49
CA GLU A 151 -4.79 42.86 15.13
C GLU A 151 -5.85 42.34 14.15
N ILE A 152 -6.66 43.26 13.61
CA ILE A 152 -7.74 42.91 12.68
C ILE A 152 -7.40 43.43 11.29
N ASN A 153 -7.46 42.56 10.28
CA ASN A 153 -7.36 42.92 8.90
C ASN A 153 -8.64 42.48 8.17
N TYR A 154 -9.43 43.47 7.73
CA TYR A 154 -10.71 43.28 7.05
C TYR A 154 -11.73 42.48 7.87
N LYS A 155 -11.79 41.18 7.71
CA LYS A 155 -12.75 40.26 8.35
C LYS A 155 -12.09 39.26 9.30
N TYR A 156 -10.78 39.33 9.45
CA TYR A 156 -10.00 38.32 10.15
C TYR A 156 -9.16 38.93 11.26
N ILE A 157 -9.07 38.24 12.35
CA ILE A 157 -8.22 38.52 13.51
C ILE A 157 -7.00 37.61 13.43
N TYR A 158 -5.83 38.18 13.46
CA TYR A 158 -4.54 37.44 13.40
C TYR A 158 -3.91 37.30 14.76
N GLU A 159 -3.98 38.35 15.56
CA GLU A 159 -3.46 38.39 16.92
C GLU A 159 -4.52 38.98 17.84
N GLY A 160 -4.58 38.54 19.10
CA GLY A 160 -5.50 39.10 20.09
C GLY A 160 -5.61 38.24 21.35
N ILE A 161 -6.33 38.79 22.31
CA ILE A 161 -6.60 38.15 23.59
C ILE A 161 -8.10 38.00 23.72
N LEU A 162 -8.58 36.78 23.95
CA LEU A 162 -9.95 36.49 24.33
C LEU A 162 -10.04 36.45 25.85
N SER A 163 -10.82 37.35 26.46
CA SER A 163 -10.97 37.46 27.89
C SER A 163 -12.39 37.18 28.36
N CYS A 164 -12.54 36.77 29.59
CA CYS A 164 -13.80 36.59 30.27
C CYS A 164 -13.77 37.21 31.67
N PRO A 165 -14.85 37.84 32.16
CA PRO A 165 -14.93 38.40 33.53
C PRO A 165 -14.63 37.38 34.65
N CYS A 166 -14.74 36.07 34.37
CA CYS A 166 -14.42 35.03 35.34
C CYS A 166 -12.90 34.76 35.49
N GLY A 167 -12.05 35.50 34.75
CA GLY A 167 -10.58 35.35 34.76
C GLY A 167 -10.02 34.40 33.69
N TYR A 168 -10.88 33.75 32.90
CA TYR A 168 -10.40 32.95 31.77
C TYR A 168 -9.89 33.84 30.65
N HIS A 169 -8.77 33.44 30.05
CA HIS A 169 -8.22 34.05 28.83
C HIS A 169 -7.66 33.01 27.87
N ALA A 170 -7.63 33.36 26.60
CA ALA A 170 -7.03 32.61 25.54
C ALA A 170 -6.37 33.59 24.58
N THR A 171 -5.35 33.16 23.85
CA THR A 171 -4.67 34.01 22.85
C THR A 171 -5.07 33.61 21.44
N ILE A 172 -5.07 34.60 20.54
CA ILE A 172 -5.11 34.36 19.11
C ILE A 172 -3.71 34.68 18.59
N GLU A 173 -3.03 33.68 18.05
CA GLU A 173 -1.69 33.78 17.50
C GLU A 173 -1.68 33.25 16.07
N ASN A 174 -1.31 34.07 15.11
CA ASN A 174 -1.33 33.73 13.68
C ASN A 174 -2.68 33.17 13.22
N GLY A 175 -3.79 33.71 13.75
CA GLY A 175 -5.14 33.30 13.43
C GLY A 175 -5.58 31.96 14.03
N ILE A 176 -4.87 31.45 15.01
CA ILE A 176 -5.23 30.23 15.75
C ILE A 176 -5.55 30.61 17.19
N VAL A 177 -6.72 30.19 17.66
CA VAL A 177 -7.08 30.35 19.08
C VAL A 177 -6.32 29.30 19.90
N ARG A 178 -5.46 29.79 20.82
CA ARG A 178 -4.72 28.97 21.79
C ARG A 178 -5.34 29.09 23.16
N THR A 179 -5.62 27.97 23.75
CA THR A 179 -6.16 27.88 25.12
C THR A 179 -5.13 27.22 26.02
N GLU A 180 -5.05 27.62 27.28
CA GLU A 180 -4.21 26.95 28.28
C GLU A 180 -4.76 25.56 28.67
N ASN A 181 -6.05 25.32 28.45
CA ASN A 181 -6.67 24.04 28.70
C ASN A 181 -6.31 23.06 27.60
N ILE A 182 -5.33 22.21 27.86
CA ILE A 182 -5.07 21.03 27.04
C ILE A 182 -6.28 20.08 27.23
N TYR A 183 -7.12 19.97 26.19
CA TYR A 183 -8.20 18.98 26.19
C TYR A 183 -7.57 17.59 26.09
N GLU A 184 -7.40 16.91 27.20
CA GLU A 184 -7.03 15.50 27.26
C GLU A 184 -8.23 14.59 26.95
N GLY A 185 -8.91 14.82 25.84
CA GLY A 185 -9.94 13.93 25.35
C GLY A 185 -9.31 12.63 24.84
N SER A 186 -9.87 11.49 25.22
CA SER A 186 -9.41 10.16 24.79
C SER A 186 -9.37 9.95 23.26
N TYR A 187 -9.96 10.87 22.50
CA TYR A 187 -10.04 10.84 21.05
C TYR A 187 -8.91 11.61 20.35
N ASP A 188 -8.08 12.37 21.06
CA ASP A 188 -7.09 13.27 20.46
C ASP A 188 -5.64 12.88 20.76
N ARG A 189 -5.37 11.60 20.94
CA ARG A 189 -4.02 11.06 21.07
C ARG A 189 -3.41 10.83 19.68
N PRO A 190 -2.34 11.55 19.31
CA PRO A 190 -1.69 11.39 18.01
C PRO A 190 -1.16 9.98 17.75
N ASP A 191 -0.80 9.25 18.80
CA ASP A 191 -0.39 7.86 18.81
C ASP A 191 -1.53 6.89 18.46
N LEU A 192 -2.77 7.18 18.90
CA LEU A 192 -3.95 6.38 18.54
C LEU A 192 -4.38 6.64 17.09
N ARG A 193 -4.27 7.88 16.58
CA ARG A 193 -4.54 8.18 15.16
C ARG A 193 -3.56 7.43 14.24
N ARG A 194 -2.27 7.39 14.57
CA ARG A 194 -1.29 6.62 13.80
C ARG A 194 -1.60 5.12 13.77
N LYS A 195 -2.07 4.54 14.87
CA LYS A 195 -2.51 3.13 14.91
C LYS A 195 -3.73 2.90 14.03
N LEU A 196 -4.76 3.74 14.12
CA LEU A 196 -5.99 3.60 13.32
C LEU A 196 -5.71 3.65 11.81
N TYR A 197 -4.82 4.54 11.34
CA TYR A 197 -4.44 4.60 9.93
C TYR A 197 -3.54 3.45 9.49
N HIS A 198 -2.76 2.86 10.42
CA HIS A 198 -1.91 1.70 10.11
C HIS A 198 -2.74 0.41 9.98
N ASP A 199 -3.86 0.30 10.68
CA ASP A 199 -4.72 -0.89 10.68
C ASP A 199 -5.76 -0.88 9.54
N ILE A 200 -6.07 0.29 8.96
CA ILE A 200 -6.96 0.43 7.78
C ILE A 200 -6.21 0.13 6.46
N GLY A 201 -4.87 0.13 6.47
CA GLY A 201 -4.02 -0.11 5.30
C GLY A 201 -3.54 -1.56 5.12
N LYS A 202 -4.09 -2.52 5.87
CA LYS A 202 -3.86 -3.97 5.71
C LYS A 202 -5.11 -4.67 5.22
#